data_5ad9a0b6188ea46e35fb10a6972913c6
#
_entry.id   5ad9a0b6188ea46e35fb10a6972913c6
#
_cell.length_a   1.000
_cell.length_b   1.000
_cell.length_c   1.000
_cell.angle_alpha   90.00
_cell.angle_beta   90.00
_cell.angle_gamma   90.00
#
_symmetry.space_group_name_H-M   'P 1'
#
loop_
_entity.id
_entity.type
_entity.pdbx_description
1 polymer ?
#
loop_
_entity_poly.entity_id
_entity_poly.type
_entity_poly.pdbx_seq_one_letter_code
_entity_poly.pdbx_strand_id
1 'polypeptide(L)'
;MGEKLTDLSFAIRLHHKIGGVESRYQSLLSAKAKQDALALMWGSKYKGNFVITDISSTTLFTDAKGNALAREMNISLREFVGNGQNNLLGAALNVGGKSLLGSILPKGLTNTLSTVKTAVSRGVELYNQGKRAVDEVRNTIAVVRPLAHNPASALAYLPSTLANLDNALGGFGELVGMQSAFEGVRQYLPAISEFSRDVSAVYDDLQIMKQSFSRASADSEWNNWFTPADNALTEINERLDNSANSVAKMTAWIVLREDENVENENDPNRP
;
A
#
# COMPACT_ATOMS: atom_id res chain seq x y z
N MET A 1 -14.89 -2.83 38.18
CA MET A 1 -15.55 -3.55 37.06
C MET A 1 -14.69 -3.34 35.84
N GLY A 2 -14.11 -4.40 35.24
CA GLY A 2 -13.31 -4.27 34.03
C GLY A 2 -14.21 -4.03 32.82
N GLU A 3 -13.77 -3.21 31.88
CA GLU A 3 -14.46 -3.02 30.61
C GLU A 3 -14.47 -4.33 29.83
N LYS A 4 -15.59 -4.65 29.19
CA LYS A 4 -15.73 -5.83 28.37
C LYS A 4 -14.99 -5.62 27.06
N LEU A 5 -14.08 -6.54 26.69
CA LEU A 5 -13.38 -6.50 25.40
C LEU A 5 -14.37 -6.47 24.24
N THR A 6 -14.05 -5.68 23.23
CA THR A 6 -14.84 -5.54 22.02
C THR A 6 -14.62 -6.75 21.10
N ASP A 7 -15.71 -7.45 20.75
CA ASP A 7 -15.69 -8.46 19.70
C ASP A 7 -16.29 -7.87 18.41
N LEU A 8 -15.58 -8.04 17.30
CA LEU A 8 -16.00 -7.58 15.98
C LEU A 8 -16.05 -8.77 15.01
N SER A 9 -17.06 -8.81 14.16
CA SER A 9 -17.13 -9.76 13.06
C SER A 9 -17.56 -9.06 11.78
N PHE A 10 -16.91 -9.36 10.68
CA PHE A 10 -17.26 -8.80 9.38
C PHE A 10 -16.90 -9.76 8.24
N ALA A 11 -17.64 -9.62 7.14
CA ALA A 11 -17.38 -10.33 5.92
C ALA A 11 -16.51 -9.48 4.99
N ILE A 12 -15.47 -10.07 4.40
CA ILE A 12 -14.65 -9.46 3.36
C ILE A 12 -14.64 -10.34 2.12
N ARG A 13 -14.48 -9.71 0.97
CA ARG A 13 -14.27 -10.41 -0.30
C ARG A 13 -12.89 -10.09 -0.84
N LEU A 14 -12.06 -11.10 -0.97
CA LEU A 14 -10.81 -11.03 -1.73
C LEU A 14 -11.12 -11.32 -3.18
N HIS A 15 -10.59 -10.50 -4.08
CA HIS A 15 -10.76 -10.66 -5.51
C HIS A 15 -9.43 -10.42 -6.22
N HIS A 16 -9.11 -11.23 -7.24
CA HIS A 16 -7.83 -11.17 -7.97
C HIS A 16 -7.55 -9.78 -8.57
N LYS A 17 -8.59 -8.99 -8.89
CA LYS A 17 -8.43 -7.60 -9.35
C LYS A 17 -7.88 -6.64 -8.31
N ILE A 18 -7.95 -7.01 -7.02
CA ILE A 18 -7.47 -6.17 -5.90
C ILE A 18 -6.12 -6.66 -5.38
N GLY A 19 -5.62 -7.79 -5.90
CA GLY A 19 -4.34 -8.40 -5.52
C GLY A 19 -4.43 -9.91 -5.33
N GLY A 20 -3.33 -10.56 -4.97
CA GLY A 20 -3.25 -12.01 -4.79
C GLY A 20 -4.21 -12.51 -3.73
N VAL A 21 -5.23 -13.29 -4.14
CA VAL A 21 -6.26 -13.82 -3.25
C VAL A 21 -5.66 -14.78 -2.24
N GLU A 22 -4.87 -15.74 -2.71
CA GLU A 22 -4.31 -16.79 -1.87
C GLU A 22 -3.24 -16.25 -0.92
N SER A 23 -2.35 -15.38 -1.39
CA SER A 23 -1.31 -14.80 -0.53
C SER A 23 -1.88 -13.98 0.62
N ARG A 24 -2.93 -13.20 0.36
CA ARG A 24 -3.64 -12.43 1.41
C ARG A 24 -4.36 -13.35 2.40
N TYR A 25 -5.00 -14.40 1.89
CA TYR A 25 -5.65 -15.40 2.75
C TYR A 25 -4.65 -16.09 3.66
N GLN A 26 -3.52 -16.54 3.12
CA GLN A 26 -2.44 -17.18 3.90
C GLN A 26 -1.82 -16.24 4.93
N SER A 27 -1.68 -14.94 4.60
CA SER A 27 -1.22 -13.93 5.55
C SER A 27 -2.15 -13.79 6.75
N LEU A 28 -3.48 -13.78 6.53
CA LEU A 28 -4.47 -13.72 7.61
C LEU A 28 -4.47 -15.00 8.46
N LEU A 29 -4.35 -16.17 7.83
CA LEU A 29 -4.22 -17.45 8.56
C LEU A 29 -2.94 -17.49 9.41
N SER A 30 -1.84 -16.98 8.88
CA SER A 30 -0.57 -16.89 9.60
C SER A 30 -0.69 -15.94 10.81
N ALA A 31 -1.33 -14.79 10.64
CA ALA A 31 -1.58 -13.85 11.73
C ALA A 31 -2.49 -14.47 12.82
N LYS A 32 -3.54 -15.22 12.43
CA LYS A 32 -4.38 -15.98 13.36
C LYS A 32 -3.56 -17.01 14.13
N ALA A 33 -2.74 -17.81 13.43
CA ALA A 33 -1.95 -18.87 14.05
C ALA A 33 -0.91 -18.33 15.05
N LYS A 34 -0.32 -17.17 14.76
CA LYS A 34 0.64 -16.48 15.64
C LYS A 34 -0.04 -15.67 16.74
N GLN A 35 -1.36 -15.51 16.70
CA GLN A 35 -2.10 -14.60 17.57
C GLN A 35 -1.55 -13.15 17.54
N ASP A 36 -1.16 -12.70 16.35
CA ASP A 36 -0.62 -11.35 16.17
C ASP A 36 -1.70 -10.30 16.47
N ALA A 37 -1.36 -9.31 17.28
CA ALA A 37 -2.21 -8.15 17.50
C ALA A 37 -2.12 -7.20 16.31
N LEU A 38 -3.21 -7.05 15.59
CA LEU A 38 -3.32 -6.27 14.35
C LEU A 38 -4.00 -4.95 14.62
N ALA A 39 -3.43 -3.85 14.15
CA ALA A 39 -4.07 -2.55 14.19
C ALA A 39 -5.28 -2.51 13.24
N LEU A 40 -6.48 -2.26 13.78
CA LEU A 40 -7.68 -2.13 12.99
C LEU A 40 -7.91 -0.67 12.59
N MET A 41 -7.91 -0.43 11.27
CA MET A 41 -8.23 0.87 10.68
C MET A 41 -9.59 0.81 10.01
N TRP A 42 -10.47 1.75 10.31
CA TRP A 42 -11.75 1.93 9.63
C TRP A 42 -11.77 3.27 8.90
N GLY A 43 -11.48 3.23 7.61
CA GLY A 43 -11.15 4.45 6.86
C GLY A 43 -9.86 5.06 7.38
N SER A 44 -9.92 6.31 7.83
CA SER A 44 -8.79 7.03 8.43
C SER A 44 -8.73 6.92 9.97
N LYS A 45 -9.69 6.20 10.59
CA LYS A 45 -9.79 6.12 12.06
C LYS A 45 -9.20 4.81 12.57
N TYR A 46 -8.26 4.92 13.49
CA TYR A 46 -7.77 3.81 14.29
C TYR A 46 -8.84 3.34 15.29
N LYS A 47 -9.04 2.04 15.41
CA LYS A 47 -10.07 1.42 16.26
C LYS A 47 -9.52 0.55 17.38
N GLY A 48 -8.21 0.46 17.50
CA GLY A 48 -7.54 -0.38 18.50
C GLY A 48 -6.77 -1.54 17.88
N ASN A 49 -6.14 -2.32 18.74
CA ASN A 49 -5.48 -3.56 18.38
C ASN A 49 -6.43 -4.73 18.56
N PHE A 50 -6.44 -5.65 17.61
CA PHE A 50 -7.32 -6.81 17.60
C PHE A 50 -6.54 -8.07 17.24
N VAL A 51 -6.91 -9.18 17.86
CA VAL A 51 -6.41 -10.51 17.51
C VAL A 51 -7.49 -11.22 16.70
N ILE A 52 -7.10 -11.93 15.66
CA ILE A 52 -8.02 -12.75 14.88
C ILE A 52 -8.35 -14.00 15.68
N THR A 53 -9.61 -14.15 16.07
CA THR A 53 -10.10 -15.31 16.81
C THR A 53 -10.59 -16.41 15.89
N ASP A 54 -11.25 -16.04 14.78
CA ASP A 54 -11.71 -16.98 13.79
C ASP A 54 -11.66 -16.44 12.36
N ILE A 55 -11.47 -17.35 11.40
CA ILE A 55 -11.57 -17.12 9.97
C ILE A 55 -12.29 -18.30 9.36
N SER A 56 -13.44 -18.07 8.77
CA SER A 56 -14.08 -18.99 7.84
C SER A 56 -14.02 -18.44 6.42
N SER A 57 -13.87 -19.30 5.42
CA SER A 57 -13.75 -18.84 4.04
C SER A 57 -14.40 -19.78 3.05
N THR A 58 -14.96 -19.20 1.98
CA THR A 58 -15.53 -19.91 0.84
C THR A 58 -14.90 -19.38 -0.45
N THR A 59 -14.38 -20.25 -1.29
CA THR A 59 -13.91 -19.87 -2.62
C THR A 59 -15.12 -19.69 -3.52
N LEU A 60 -15.26 -18.51 -4.11
CA LEU A 60 -16.38 -18.16 -4.98
C LEU A 60 -16.11 -18.54 -6.45
N PHE A 61 -14.88 -18.27 -6.92
CA PHE A 61 -14.45 -18.53 -8.29
C PHE A 61 -13.02 -19.04 -8.31
N THR A 62 -12.76 -19.98 -9.24
CA THR A 62 -11.42 -20.50 -9.52
C THR A 62 -11.09 -20.33 -11.00
N ASP A 63 -9.80 -20.30 -11.33
CA ASP A 63 -9.35 -20.46 -12.71
C ASP A 63 -9.40 -21.93 -13.16
N ALA A 64 -9.05 -22.19 -14.43
CA ALA A 64 -9.01 -23.54 -14.99
C ALA A 64 -7.96 -24.46 -14.31
N LYS A 65 -7.03 -23.90 -13.54
CA LYS A 65 -5.99 -24.61 -12.80
C LYS A 65 -6.36 -24.82 -11.32
N GLY A 66 -7.54 -24.33 -10.89
CA GLY A 66 -8.01 -24.43 -9.51
C GLY A 66 -7.53 -23.32 -8.58
N ASN A 67 -6.83 -22.28 -9.07
CA ASN A 67 -6.43 -21.15 -8.25
C ASN A 67 -7.63 -20.27 -7.91
N ALA A 68 -7.73 -19.82 -6.65
CA ALA A 68 -8.83 -18.98 -6.21
C ALA A 68 -8.72 -17.58 -6.85
N LEU A 69 -9.72 -17.20 -7.63
CA LEU A 69 -9.87 -15.87 -8.24
C LEU A 69 -10.69 -14.93 -7.34
N ALA A 70 -11.62 -15.48 -6.56
CA ALA A 70 -12.36 -14.75 -5.56
C ALA A 70 -12.68 -15.65 -4.36
N ARG A 71 -12.60 -15.07 -3.17
CA ARG A 71 -12.86 -15.74 -1.90
C ARG A 71 -13.64 -14.81 -0.98
N GLU A 72 -14.71 -15.31 -0.42
CA GLU A 72 -15.44 -14.65 0.66
C GLU A 72 -14.95 -15.20 2.00
N MET A 73 -14.77 -14.32 2.97
CA MET A 73 -14.28 -14.69 4.28
C MET A 73 -15.07 -13.95 5.35
N ASN A 74 -15.41 -14.66 6.43
CA ASN A 74 -15.89 -14.07 7.66
C ASN A 74 -14.73 -14.08 8.66
N ILE A 75 -14.42 -12.93 9.22
CA ILE A 75 -13.32 -12.74 10.17
C ILE A 75 -13.93 -12.29 11.49
N SER A 76 -13.60 -12.99 12.58
CA SER A 76 -13.91 -12.57 13.93
C SER A 76 -12.65 -12.06 14.61
N LEU A 77 -12.76 -10.90 15.21
CA LEU A 77 -11.70 -10.20 15.91
C LEU A 77 -12.09 -9.98 17.36
N ARG A 78 -11.14 -10.08 18.26
CA ARG A 78 -11.29 -9.65 19.66
C ARG A 78 -10.28 -8.57 19.98
N GLU A 79 -10.76 -7.53 20.66
CA GLU A 79 -9.91 -6.45 21.12
C GLU A 79 -8.78 -6.98 22.01
N PHE A 80 -7.57 -6.50 21.76
CA PHE A 80 -6.38 -6.84 22.51
C PHE A 80 -5.97 -5.65 23.38
N VAL A 81 -6.24 -5.80 24.68
CA VAL A 81 -5.83 -4.85 25.72
C VAL A 81 -4.62 -5.44 26.43
N GLY A 82 -3.48 -5.43 25.78
CA GLY A 82 -2.20 -5.85 26.35
C GLY A 82 -1.18 -4.75 26.19
N ASN A 83 -0.23 -4.65 27.13
CA ASN A 83 0.91 -3.77 26.95
C ASN A 83 1.57 -4.08 25.62
N GLY A 84 1.63 -3.09 24.72
CA GLY A 84 2.09 -3.19 23.34
C GLY A 84 3.56 -3.63 23.13
N GLN A 85 4.17 -4.25 24.15
CA GLN A 85 5.55 -4.71 24.11
C GLN A 85 5.77 -6.01 23.30
N ASN A 86 4.69 -6.71 22.91
CA ASN A 86 4.79 -7.98 22.17
C ASN A 86 4.23 -7.89 20.75
N ASN A 87 3.89 -6.72 20.25
CA ASN A 87 3.47 -6.56 18.86
C ASN A 87 4.68 -6.69 17.94
N LEU A 88 4.53 -7.40 16.83
CA LEU A 88 5.58 -7.54 15.80
C LEU A 88 6.11 -6.19 15.31
N LEU A 89 5.28 -5.14 15.33
CA LEU A 89 5.71 -3.75 15.13
C LEU A 89 6.49 -3.21 16.33
N GLY A 90 6.11 -3.55 17.55
CA GLY A 90 6.86 -3.22 18.78
C GLY A 90 8.17 -4.00 18.89
N ALA A 91 8.20 -5.27 18.47
CA ALA A 91 9.43 -6.08 18.46
C ALA A 91 10.45 -5.60 17.41
N ALA A 92 9.99 -5.09 16.26
CA ALA A 92 10.87 -4.45 15.27
C ALA A 92 11.42 -3.10 15.76
N LEU A 93 10.77 -2.47 16.76
CA LEU A 93 11.16 -1.20 17.34
C LEU A 93 11.83 -1.34 18.71
N ASN A 94 11.76 -2.51 19.36
CA ASN A 94 12.41 -2.82 20.64
C ASN A 94 13.68 -3.64 20.43
N VAL A 95 14.76 -3.03 19.98
CA VAL A 95 16.10 -3.59 20.10
C VAL A 95 16.66 -3.17 21.45
N GLY A 96 16.74 -4.11 22.41
CA GLY A 96 17.41 -3.90 23.68
C GLY A 96 16.58 -3.36 24.83
N GLY A 97 15.24 -3.55 24.86
CA GLY A 97 14.40 -3.26 26.04
C GLY A 97 14.17 -1.79 26.33
N LYS A 98 14.53 -0.89 25.42
CA LYS A 98 14.20 0.54 25.44
C LYS A 98 13.54 0.88 24.12
N SER A 99 12.38 1.54 24.15
CA SER A 99 11.79 2.13 22.96
C SER A 99 12.83 3.03 22.30
N LEU A 100 13.34 2.64 21.13
CA LEU A 100 14.31 3.44 20.37
C LEU A 100 13.75 4.84 20.02
N LEU A 101 12.45 5.02 20.15
CA LEU A 101 11.76 6.25 19.77
C LEU A 101 11.47 7.17 20.97
N GLY A 102 11.29 6.64 22.19
CA GLY A 102 11.03 7.45 23.39
C GLY A 102 12.26 8.18 23.93
N SER A 103 13.49 7.70 23.61
CA SER A 103 14.74 8.29 24.15
C SER A 103 15.54 9.13 23.14
N ILE A 104 15.10 9.24 21.89
CA ILE A 104 15.86 9.91 20.81
C ILE A 104 15.25 11.25 20.38
N LEU A 105 14.08 11.64 20.92
CA LEU A 105 13.48 12.92 20.56
C LEU A 105 13.99 14.04 21.51
N PRO A 106 14.92 14.89 21.06
CA PRO A 106 15.20 16.14 21.77
C PRO A 106 13.94 16.99 21.83
N LYS A 107 13.73 17.71 22.94
CA LYS A 107 12.55 18.57 23.22
C LYS A 107 12.26 19.69 22.18
N GLY A 108 12.98 19.73 21.04
CA GLY A 108 12.76 20.66 19.92
C GLY A 108 12.03 20.06 18.70
N LEU A 109 11.53 18.82 18.77
CA LEU A 109 11.06 18.07 17.60
C LEU A 109 9.55 18.06 17.37
N THR A 110 8.74 18.78 18.10
CA THR A 110 7.28 18.90 17.83
C THR A 110 7.01 19.42 16.41
N ASN A 111 7.81 20.36 15.92
CA ASN A 111 7.70 20.86 14.55
C ASN A 111 8.17 19.82 13.50
N THR A 112 9.13 18.98 13.85
CA THR A 112 9.66 17.94 12.94
C THR A 112 8.65 16.80 12.78
N LEU A 113 7.95 16.43 13.86
CA LEU A 113 6.93 15.38 13.80
C LEU A 113 5.77 15.77 12.88
N SER A 114 5.28 17.01 12.97
CA SER A 114 4.22 17.51 12.08
C SER A 114 4.67 17.54 10.62
N THR A 115 5.93 17.90 10.37
CA THR A 115 6.52 17.90 9.02
C THR A 115 6.62 16.48 8.46
N VAL A 116 7.11 15.51 9.25
CA VAL A 116 7.17 14.10 8.85
C VAL A 116 5.78 13.56 8.57
N LYS A 117 4.81 13.81 9.45
CA LYS A 117 3.42 13.39 9.28
C LYS A 117 2.82 13.94 7.99
N THR A 118 3.00 15.24 7.72
CA THR A 118 2.49 15.89 6.50
C THR A 118 3.13 15.29 5.25
N ALA A 119 4.45 15.12 5.23
CA ALA A 119 5.15 14.55 4.08
C ALA A 119 4.72 13.11 3.80
N VAL A 120 4.61 12.28 4.84
CA VAL A 120 4.18 10.88 4.70
C VAL A 120 2.71 10.79 4.27
N SER A 121 1.80 11.54 4.90
CA SER A 121 0.37 11.53 4.55
C SER A 121 0.16 11.96 3.10
N ARG A 122 0.84 13.03 2.66
CA ARG A 122 0.77 13.47 1.26
C ARG A 122 1.38 12.44 0.31
N GLY A 123 2.51 11.85 0.67
CA GLY A 123 3.16 10.81 -0.13
C GLY A 123 2.26 9.58 -0.32
N VAL A 124 1.62 9.10 0.74
CA VAL A 124 0.68 7.97 0.70
C VAL A 124 -0.57 8.29 -0.12
N GLU A 125 -1.10 9.51 0.00
CA GLU A 125 -2.25 9.96 -0.80
C GLU A 125 -1.92 9.92 -2.31
N LEU A 126 -0.81 10.54 -2.72
CA LEU A 126 -0.36 10.58 -4.10
C LEU A 126 -0.04 9.17 -4.64
N TYR A 127 0.60 8.32 -3.83
CA TYR A 127 0.84 6.93 -4.18
C TYR A 127 -0.47 6.18 -4.48
N ASN A 128 -1.47 6.31 -3.62
CA ASN A 128 -2.76 5.67 -3.82
C ASN A 128 -3.51 6.22 -5.04
N GLN A 129 -3.36 7.51 -5.33
CA GLN A 129 -3.93 8.12 -6.53
C GLN A 129 -3.24 7.60 -7.79
N GLY A 130 -1.91 7.60 -7.83
CA GLY A 130 -1.14 7.08 -8.95
C GLY A 130 -1.40 5.59 -9.18
N LYS A 131 -1.45 4.79 -8.10
CA LYS A 131 -1.77 3.35 -8.18
C LYS A 131 -3.13 3.09 -8.82
N ARG A 132 -4.17 3.85 -8.47
CA ARG A 132 -5.50 3.71 -9.11
C ARG A 132 -5.43 3.99 -10.61
N ALA A 133 -4.69 5.01 -11.03
CA ALA A 133 -4.51 5.31 -12.44
C ALA A 133 -3.76 4.19 -13.18
N VAL A 134 -2.75 3.58 -12.55
CA VAL A 134 -2.06 2.39 -13.09
C VAL A 134 -3.02 1.20 -13.21
N ASP A 135 -3.91 0.99 -12.24
CA ASP A 135 -4.90 -0.08 -12.30
C ASP A 135 -5.86 0.10 -13.52
N GLU A 136 -6.23 1.33 -13.85
CA GLU A 136 -7.02 1.63 -15.07
C GLU A 136 -6.23 1.36 -16.35
N VAL A 137 -4.94 1.71 -16.40
CA VAL A 137 -4.05 1.35 -17.52
C VAL A 137 -3.97 -0.17 -17.67
N ARG A 138 -3.78 -0.89 -16.57
CA ARG A 138 -3.74 -2.37 -16.55
C ARG A 138 -5.02 -2.98 -17.13
N ASN A 139 -6.18 -2.46 -16.71
CA ASN A 139 -7.47 -2.93 -17.20
C ASN A 139 -7.59 -2.73 -18.73
N THR A 140 -7.14 -1.57 -19.22
CA THR A 140 -7.16 -1.28 -20.67
C THR A 140 -6.20 -2.20 -21.43
N ILE A 141 -4.98 -2.40 -20.94
CA ILE A 141 -4.00 -3.31 -21.55
C ILE A 141 -4.51 -4.75 -21.57
N ALA A 142 -5.22 -5.20 -20.55
CA ALA A 142 -5.82 -6.54 -20.55
C ALA A 142 -6.87 -6.73 -21.66
N VAL A 143 -7.57 -5.66 -22.06
CA VAL A 143 -8.50 -5.66 -23.19
C VAL A 143 -7.75 -5.59 -24.53
N VAL A 144 -6.66 -4.83 -24.60
CA VAL A 144 -5.88 -4.62 -25.82
C VAL A 144 -5.02 -5.85 -26.19
N ARG A 145 -4.45 -6.54 -25.21
CA ARG A 145 -3.53 -7.67 -25.41
C ARG A 145 -4.07 -8.76 -26.36
N PRO A 146 -5.33 -9.24 -26.27
CA PRO A 146 -5.86 -10.22 -27.19
C PRO A 146 -6.09 -9.70 -28.63
N LEU A 147 -5.99 -8.38 -28.86
CA LEU A 147 -6.14 -7.74 -30.16
C LEU A 147 -4.84 -7.74 -30.99
N ALA A 148 -3.83 -8.51 -30.61
CA ALA A 148 -2.57 -8.62 -31.36
C ALA A 148 -2.78 -9.03 -32.83
N HIS A 149 -3.86 -9.78 -33.13
CA HIS A 149 -4.23 -10.16 -34.49
C HIS A 149 -4.96 -9.06 -35.27
N ASN A 150 -5.36 -7.99 -34.63
CA ASN A 150 -6.02 -6.83 -35.22
C ASN A 150 -5.52 -5.52 -34.58
N PRO A 151 -4.28 -5.11 -34.91
CA PRO A 151 -3.68 -3.91 -34.34
C PRO A 151 -4.51 -2.63 -34.54
N ALA A 152 -5.22 -2.51 -35.65
CA ALA A 152 -6.08 -1.36 -35.93
C ALA A 152 -7.21 -1.21 -34.88
N SER A 153 -7.79 -2.32 -34.43
CA SER A 153 -8.79 -2.30 -33.35
C SER A 153 -8.17 -1.91 -32.00
N ALA A 154 -6.92 -2.31 -31.75
CA ALA A 154 -6.20 -1.95 -30.54
C ALA A 154 -5.92 -0.44 -30.44
N LEU A 155 -5.68 0.24 -31.57
CA LEU A 155 -5.44 1.69 -31.62
C LEU A 155 -6.63 2.51 -31.11
N ALA A 156 -7.86 1.97 -31.19
CA ALA A 156 -9.05 2.67 -30.66
C ALA A 156 -9.01 2.87 -29.14
N TYR A 157 -8.23 2.07 -28.41
CA TYR A 157 -8.07 2.16 -26.95
C TYR A 157 -6.94 3.08 -26.52
N LEU A 158 -6.04 3.49 -27.43
CA LEU A 158 -4.86 4.29 -27.09
C LEU A 158 -5.20 5.66 -26.49
N PRO A 159 -6.20 6.42 -26.97
CA PRO A 159 -6.50 7.73 -26.37
C PRO A 159 -6.84 7.62 -24.87
N SER A 160 -7.65 6.64 -24.48
CA SER A 160 -7.99 6.42 -23.07
C SER A 160 -6.79 5.89 -22.27
N THR A 161 -5.98 5.01 -22.86
CA THR A 161 -4.76 4.50 -22.23
C THR A 161 -3.75 5.62 -21.96
N LEU A 162 -3.53 6.50 -22.94
CA LEU A 162 -2.63 7.65 -22.79
C LEU A 162 -3.14 8.66 -21.75
N ALA A 163 -4.46 8.91 -21.71
CA ALA A 163 -5.04 9.76 -20.67
C ALA A 163 -4.86 9.20 -19.27
N ASN A 164 -5.05 7.88 -19.09
CA ASN A 164 -4.81 7.20 -17.81
C ASN A 164 -3.33 7.19 -17.43
N LEU A 165 -2.42 7.04 -18.41
CA LEU A 165 -0.98 7.18 -18.21
C LEU A 165 -0.58 8.60 -17.78
N ASP A 166 -1.20 9.62 -18.35
CA ASP A 166 -0.96 11.00 -17.94
C ASP A 166 -1.40 11.24 -16.49
N ASN A 167 -2.53 10.69 -16.09
CA ASN A 167 -2.99 10.73 -14.70
C ASN A 167 -2.02 10.00 -13.74
N ALA A 168 -1.54 8.83 -14.14
CA ALA A 168 -0.57 8.08 -13.36
C ALA A 168 0.77 8.84 -13.25
N LEU A 169 1.27 9.37 -14.37
CA LEU A 169 2.48 10.20 -14.43
C LEU A 169 2.34 11.49 -13.59
N GLY A 170 1.15 12.12 -13.56
CA GLY A 170 0.87 13.24 -12.69
C GLY A 170 1.06 12.89 -11.21
N GLY A 171 0.41 11.83 -10.74
CA GLY A 171 0.51 11.39 -9.35
C GLY A 171 1.91 10.97 -8.94
N PHE A 172 2.58 10.13 -9.73
CA PHE A 172 3.96 9.70 -9.45
C PHE A 172 4.99 10.82 -9.69
N GLY A 173 4.75 11.74 -10.62
CA GLY A 173 5.58 12.92 -10.83
C GLY A 173 5.60 13.87 -9.64
N GLU A 174 4.42 14.10 -9.02
CA GLU A 174 4.36 14.85 -7.76
C GLU A 174 5.13 14.16 -6.64
N LEU A 175 5.05 12.82 -6.54
CA LEU A 175 5.83 12.04 -5.58
C LEU A 175 7.33 12.16 -5.78
N VAL A 176 7.80 12.09 -7.03
CA VAL A 176 9.21 12.32 -7.39
C VAL A 176 9.61 13.74 -7.01
N GLY A 177 8.73 14.74 -7.21
CA GLY A 177 8.93 16.11 -6.76
C GLY A 177 9.07 16.29 -5.25
N MET A 178 8.54 15.35 -4.44
CA MET A 178 8.65 15.36 -2.98
C MET A 178 9.96 14.79 -2.43
N GLN A 179 10.91 14.39 -3.26
CA GLN A 179 12.18 13.77 -2.81
C GLN A 179 12.93 14.60 -1.77
N SER A 180 12.98 15.93 -1.92
CA SER A 180 13.62 16.82 -0.94
C SER A 180 12.94 16.78 0.44
N ALA A 181 11.61 16.68 0.47
CA ALA A 181 10.86 16.52 1.71
C ALA A 181 11.12 15.14 2.36
N PHE A 182 11.23 14.10 1.54
CA PHE A 182 11.55 12.75 1.99
C PHE A 182 12.99 12.63 2.50
N GLU A 183 13.96 13.29 1.87
CA GLU A 183 15.33 13.39 2.37
C GLU A 183 15.37 13.98 3.79
N GLY A 184 14.63 15.04 4.04
CA GLY A 184 14.56 15.68 5.35
C GLY A 184 14.02 14.79 6.47
N VAL A 185 13.25 13.74 6.13
CA VAL A 185 12.64 12.83 7.10
C VAL A 185 13.24 11.42 7.11
N ARG A 186 14.16 11.12 6.20
CA ARG A 186 14.80 9.80 6.03
C ARG A 186 15.43 9.27 7.31
N GLN A 187 16.07 10.15 8.09
CA GLN A 187 16.74 9.77 9.33
C GLN A 187 15.75 9.25 10.40
N TYR A 188 14.48 9.64 10.32
CA TYR A 188 13.43 9.22 11.25
C TYR A 188 12.63 8.03 10.72
N LEU A 189 12.62 7.84 9.40
CA LEU A 189 11.81 6.84 8.73
C LEU A 189 12.57 6.19 7.57
N PRO A 190 13.41 5.18 7.85
CA PRO A 190 14.23 4.52 6.81
C PRO A 190 13.43 3.95 5.64
N ALA A 191 12.19 3.48 5.87
CA ALA A 191 11.31 2.94 4.84
C ALA A 191 11.03 3.94 3.70
N ILE A 192 11.20 5.25 3.94
CA ILE A 192 10.99 6.30 2.94
C ILE A 192 12.02 6.24 1.81
N SER A 193 13.21 5.70 2.09
CA SER A 193 14.28 5.56 1.07
C SER A 193 13.93 4.49 0.04
N GLU A 194 13.41 3.34 0.49
CA GLU A 194 12.94 2.27 -0.41
C GLU A 194 11.73 2.76 -1.20
N PHE A 195 10.76 3.36 -0.51
CA PHE A 195 9.57 3.95 -1.12
C PHE A 195 9.93 4.95 -2.22
N SER A 196 10.82 5.91 -1.94
CA SER A 196 11.24 6.95 -2.89
C SER A 196 11.91 6.36 -4.13
N ARG A 197 12.77 5.35 -3.94
CA ARG A 197 13.43 4.64 -5.05
C ARG A 197 12.42 3.92 -5.93
N ASP A 198 11.49 3.16 -5.33
CA ASP A 198 10.51 2.39 -6.06
C ASP A 198 9.53 3.30 -6.82
N VAL A 199 9.12 4.42 -6.21
CA VAL A 199 8.30 5.45 -6.84
C VAL A 199 9.00 6.07 -8.06
N SER A 200 10.30 6.39 -7.95
CA SER A 200 11.07 6.94 -9.10
C SER A 200 11.13 5.93 -10.23
N ALA A 201 11.38 4.66 -9.94
CA ALA A 201 11.43 3.61 -10.94
C ALA A 201 10.04 3.38 -11.60
N VAL A 202 8.94 3.42 -10.84
CA VAL A 202 7.58 3.37 -11.40
C VAL A 202 7.34 4.56 -12.35
N TYR A 203 7.79 5.76 -11.98
CA TYR A 203 7.66 6.93 -12.84
C TYR A 203 8.40 6.77 -14.17
N ASP A 204 9.64 6.24 -14.13
CA ASP A 204 10.45 5.99 -15.33
C ASP A 204 9.78 4.93 -16.22
N ASP A 205 9.27 3.83 -15.66
CA ASP A 205 8.56 2.79 -16.38
C ASP A 205 7.25 3.31 -17.02
N LEU A 206 6.52 4.21 -16.33
CA LEU A 206 5.35 4.89 -16.90
C LEU A 206 5.71 5.78 -18.09
N GLN A 207 6.88 6.45 -18.06
CA GLN A 207 7.37 7.22 -19.20
C GLN A 207 7.69 6.32 -20.40
N ILE A 208 8.35 5.18 -20.17
CA ILE A 208 8.64 4.19 -21.21
C ILE A 208 7.33 3.71 -21.85
N MET A 209 6.35 3.38 -21.03
CA MET A 209 5.03 2.95 -21.49
C MET A 209 4.34 4.01 -22.34
N LYS A 210 4.32 5.26 -21.87
CA LYS A 210 3.74 6.40 -22.61
C LYS A 210 4.44 6.62 -23.96
N GLN A 211 5.78 6.58 -23.98
CA GLN A 211 6.53 6.70 -25.22
C GLN A 211 6.21 5.56 -26.20
N SER A 212 6.09 4.34 -25.70
CA SER A 212 5.76 3.17 -26.52
C SER A 212 4.39 3.33 -27.18
N PHE A 213 3.36 3.67 -26.42
CA PHE A 213 2.02 3.89 -26.94
C PHE A 213 1.92 5.12 -27.85
N SER A 214 2.70 6.17 -27.60
CA SER A 214 2.72 7.35 -28.47
C SER A 214 3.31 7.10 -29.87
N ARG A 215 4.06 6.01 -30.02
CA ARG A 215 4.63 5.57 -31.32
C ARG A 215 3.72 4.63 -32.08
N ALA A 216 2.63 4.18 -31.49
CA ALA A 216 1.73 3.25 -32.10
C ALA A 216 0.97 3.93 -33.28
N SER A 217 0.96 3.25 -34.44
CA SER A 217 0.22 3.64 -35.63
C SER A 217 -0.27 2.39 -36.36
N ALA A 218 -1.15 2.57 -37.35
CA ALA A 218 -1.67 1.48 -38.14
C ALA A 218 -0.59 0.70 -38.88
N ASP A 219 0.52 1.36 -39.24
CA ASP A 219 1.66 0.78 -39.97
C ASP A 219 2.76 0.28 -39.03
N SER A 220 2.62 0.47 -37.72
CA SER A 220 3.60 0.02 -36.73
C SER A 220 3.43 -1.46 -36.40
N GLU A 221 4.52 -2.20 -36.39
CA GLU A 221 4.49 -3.56 -35.89
C GLU A 221 4.11 -3.60 -34.40
N TRP A 222 3.23 -4.54 -34.05
CA TRP A 222 2.76 -4.75 -32.67
C TRP A 222 3.90 -4.79 -31.62
N ASN A 223 4.95 -5.52 -31.94
CA ASN A 223 6.09 -5.71 -31.04
C ASN A 223 6.89 -4.44 -30.78
N ASN A 224 6.78 -3.42 -31.63
CA ASN A 224 7.56 -2.18 -31.49
C ASN A 224 6.94 -1.20 -30.50
N TRP A 225 5.64 -1.31 -30.23
CA TRP A 225 4.96 -0.39 -29.32
C TRP A 225 4.24 -1.09 -28.18
N PHE A 226 3.63 -2.28 -28.40
CA PHE A 226 2.88 -2.96 -27.33
C PHE A 226 3.81 -3.74 -26.40
N THR A 227 4.74 -4.53 -26.92
CA THR A 227 5.62 -5.36 -26.09
C THR A 227 6.44 -4.56 -25.08
N PRO A 228 7.07 -3.42 -25.44
CA PRO A 228 7.77 -2.58 -24.45
C PRO A 228 6.83 -2.01 -23.40
N ALA A 229 5.61 -1.63 -23.77
CA ALA A 229 4.62 -1.12 -22.84
C ALA A 229 4.11 -2.21 -21.87
N ASP A 230 3.90 -3.42 -22.34
CA ASP A 230 3.47 -4.56 -21.55
C ASP A 230 4.56 -5.03 -20.56
N ASN A 231 5.81 -5.00 -20.99
CA ASN A 231 6.95 -5.28 -20.12
C ASN A 231 7.06 -4.21 -19.01
N ALA A 232 6.96 -2.92 -19.37
CA ALA A 232 6.99 -1.83 -18.41
C ALA A 232 5.84 -1.96 -17.39
N LEU A 233 4.63 -2.38 -17.81
CA LEU A 233 3.52 -2.63 -16.90
C LEU A 233 3.84 -3.76 -15.90
N THR A 234 4.53 -4.80 -16.34
CA THR A 234 4.96 -5.89 -15.46
C THR A 234 5.90 -5.39 -14.36
N GLU A 235 6.92 -4.62 -14.75
CA GLU A 235 7.85 -3.99 -13.80
C GLU A 235 7.14 -3.05 -12.83
N ILE A 236 6.22 -2.20 -13.33
CA ILE A 236 5.42 -1.30 -12.50
C ILE A 236 4.64 -2.10 -11.44
N ASN A 237 4.00 -3.21 -11.82
CA ASN A 237 3.22 -4.02 -10.89
C ASN A 237 4.09 -4.61 -9.78
N GLU A 238 5.25 -5.17 -10.11
CA GLU A 238 6.19 -5.70 -9.13
C GLU A 238 6.69 -4.62 -8.16
N ARG A 239 7.01 -3.42 -8.68
CA ARG A 239 7.45 -2.27 -7.84
C ARG A 239 6.34 -1.76 -6.94
N LEU A 240 5.09 -1.70 -7.43
CA LEU A 240 3.94 -1.29 -6.62
C LEU A 240 3.64 -2.29 -5.50
N ASP A 241 3.80 -3.59 -5.76
CA ASP A 241 3.65 -4.62 -4.73
C ASP A 241 4.76 -4.53 -3.67
N ASN A 242 6.00 -4.27 -4.08
CA ASN A 242 7.12 -4.04 -3.17
C ASN A 242 6.92 -2.77 -2.33
N SER A 243 6.51 -1.66 -2.96
CA SER A 243 6.25 -0.39 -2.30
C SER A 243 5.13 -0.46 -1.26
N ALA A 244 4.17 -1.39 -1.40
CA ALA A 244 3.05 -1.54 -0.47
C ALA A 244 3.54 -1.80 0.97
N ASN A 245 4.64 -2.54 1.14
CA ASN A 245 5.25 -2.79 2.45
C ASN A 245 5.84 -1.50 3.05
N SER A 246 6.53 -0.70 2.25
CA SER A 246 7.09 0.58 2.67
C SER A 246 5.98 1.58 3.04
N VAL A 247 4.91 1.64 2.26
CA VAL A 247 3.70 2.45 2.56
C VAL A 247 3.08 2.03 3.88
N ALA A 248 2.94 0.72 4.13
CA ALA A 248 2.40 0.21 5.38
C ALA A 248 3.26 0.62 6.59
N LYS A 249 4.59 0.50 6.48
CA LYS A 249 5.53 0.94 7.53
C LYS A 249 5.45 2.44 7.80
N MET A 250 5.34 3.27 6.74
CA MET A 250 5.21 4.72 6.87
C MET A 250 3.89 5.10 7.55
N THR A 251 2.78 4.46 7.18
CA THR A 251 1.46 4.71 7.78
C THR A 251 1.43 4.28 9.26
N ALA A 252 1.95 3.10 9.58
CA ALA A 252 2.04 2.61 10.95
C ALA A 252 2.85 3.55 11.86
N TRP A 253 3.94 4.13 11.34
CA TRP A 253 4.76 5.08 12.08
C TRP A 253 3.98 6.34 12.49
N ILE A 254 3.09 6.87 11.63
CA ILE A 254 2.24 8.02 11.94
C ILE A 254 1.24 7.69 13.07
N VAL A 255 0.56 6.55 12.95
CA VAL A 255 -0.47 6.12 13.92
C VAL A 255 0.12 5.96 15.31
N LEU A 256 1.26 5.26 15.44
CA LEU A 256 1.93 5.06 16.72
C LEU A 256 2.33 6.39 17.42
N ARG A 257 2.61 7.45 16.64
CA ARG A 257 3.01 8.75 17.16
C ARG A 257 1.82 9.63 17.57
N GLU A 258 0.66 9.43 16.96
CA GLU A 258 -0.56 10.10 17.40
C GLU A 258 -0.98 9.65 18.80
N ASP A 259 -0.88 8.35 19.08
CA ASP A 259 -1.23 7.79 20.39
C ASP A 259 -0.30 8.31 21.51
N GLU A 260 1.03 8.40 21.24
CA GLU A 260 1.98 8.96 22.19
C GLU A 260 1.70 10.43 22.56
N ASN A 261 1.18 11.23 21.62
CA ASN A 261 0.83 12.63 21.90
C ASN A 261 -0.45 12.79 22.72
N VAL A 262 -1.43 11.92 22.55
CA VAL A 262 -2.70 11.95 23.30
C VAL A 262 -2.47 11.57 24.77
N GLU A 263 -1.62 10.57 25.04
CA GLU A 263 -1.29 10.19 26.43
C GLU A 263 -0.55 11.31 27.18
N ASN A 264 0.30 12.08 26.50
CA ASN A 264 1.05 13.19 27.12
C ASN A 264 0.21 14.46 27.37
N GLU A 265 -0.89 14.66 26.65
CA GLU A 265 -1.78 15.82 26.88
C GLU A 265 -2.69 15.65 28.10
N ASN A 266 -2.95 14.42 28.53
CA ASN A 266 -3.83 14.08 29.64
C ASN A 266 -3.09 13.70 30.93
N ASP A 267 -1.78 13.96 31.08
CA ASP A 267 -1.04 13.68 32.30
C ASP A 267 -1.33 14.80 33.37
N PRO A 268 -2.07 14.46 34.45
CA PRO A 268 -2.42 15.43 35.48
C PRO A 268 -1.22 15.90 36.35
N ASN A 269 -0.02 15.32 36.14
CA ASN A 269 1.21 15.67 36.84
C ASN A 269 2.16 16.57 36.04
N ARG A 270 1.68 17.17 34.94
CA ARG A 270 2.50 18.11 34.16
C ARG A 270 2.65 19.43 34.92
N PRO A 271 3.89 19.91 35.25
CA PRO A 271 4.11 21.15 35.94
C PRO A 271 3.71 22.38 35.12
#